data_fe6ab49f14ce708a7982d56863d6d310
#
_entry.id   fe6ab49f14ce708a7982d56863d6d310
#
_cell.length_a   1.000
_cell.length_b   1.000
_cell.length_c   1.000
_cell.angle_alpha   90.00
_cell.angle_beta   90.00
_cell.angle_gamma   90.00
#
_symmetry.space_group_name_H-M   'P 1'
#
loop_
_entity.id
_entity.type
_entity.pdbx_description
1 polymer ?
#
loop_
_entity_poly.entity_id
_entity_poly.type
_entity_poly.pdbx_seq_one_letter_code
_entity_poly.pdbx_strand_id
1 'polypeptide(L)'
;AVQGAGDVRLLWDVASIPDFRQSLHESHYDLLAGIYMALVSNGVLAKDTVASAIQQLDRVDGDLDTLMTRLAYIRTWTYITNRSDWTDTPVEWQTRARFIEDKLSDRLHQRLSERFVDKRAAHLSRKLKETKNLIASVKDDGTVLVEGEDVGQLTGFVFNPTLADGEEKATILAAARRGLPEEIERRVQAFVASADAAFQIDGKGVVWWREAAVGQLAKGDSLYVPRTDLASTDLLSIDQVQRLSLIHISEPTRPI
;
A
#
# COMPACT_ATOMS: atom_id res chain seq x y z
N ALA A 1 -19.10 23.92 -44.08
CA ALA A 1 -20.11 23.10 -44.73
C ALA A 1 -19.41 21.92 -45.40
N VAL A 2 -19.89 20.71 -45.21
CA VAL A 2 -19.38 19.48 -45.83
C VAL A 2 -19.64 19.59 -47.32
N GLN A 3 -18.59 19.59 -48.15
CA GLN A 3 -18.72 19.83 -49.59
C GLN A 3 -18.40 18.60 -50.48
N GLY A 4 -17.88 17.50 -49.87
CA GLY A 4 -17.49 16.33 -50.64
C GLY A 4 -17.43 15.05 -49.83
N ALA A 5 -17.25 13.90 -50.50
CA ALA A 5 -17.12 12.59 -49.86
C ALA A 5 -15.94 12.52 -48.88
N GLY A 6 -14.85 13.27 -49.12
CA GLY A 6 -13.71 13.39 -48.23
C GLY A 6 -14.07 14.06 -46.90
N ASP A 7 -14.84 15.14 -46.94
CA ASP A 7 -15.27 15.87 -45.75
C ASP A 7 -16.22 15.02 -44.90
N VAL A 8 -17.08 14.22 -45.53
CA VAL A 8 -17.98 13.28 -44.81
C VAL A 8 -17.17 12.21 -44.07
N ARG A 9 -16.14 11.65 -44.73
CA ARG A 9 -15.26 10.68 -44.11
C ARG A 9 -14.48 11.26 -42.94
N LEU A 10 -13.92 12.48 -43.13
CA LEU A 10 -13.21 13.19 -42.06
C LEU A 10 -14.15 13.48 -40.86
N LEU A 11 -15.38 13.95 -41.15
CA LEU A 11 -16.38 14.18 -40.12
C LEU A 11 -16.68 12.91 -39.32
N TRP A 12 -16.82 11.76 -40.01
CA TRP A 12 -17.03 10.49 -39.37
C TRP A 12 -15.84 10.07 -38.48
N ASP A 13 -14.60 10.24 -38.97
CA ASP A 13 -13.38 9.94 -38.23
C ASP A 13 -13.26 10.82 -36.98
N VAL A 14 -13.55 12.12 -37.09
CA VAL A 14 -13.55 13.03 -35.93
C VAL A 14 -14.69 12.72 -34.96
N ALA A 15 -15.90 12.41 -35.45
CA ALA A 15 -17.02 12.03 -34.61
C ALA A 15 -16.80 10.69 -33.87
N SER A 16 -15.87 9.87 -34.36
CA SER A 16 -15.49 8.60 -33.72
C SER A 16 -14.47 8.75 -32.58
N ILE A 17 -14.00 9.98 -32.28
CA ILE A 17 -13.13 10.25 -31.13
C ILE A 17 -13.89 9.95 -29.84
N PRO A 18 -13.39 9.02 -28.97
CA PRO A 18 -14.10 8.63 -27.78
C PRO A 18 -14.17 9.75 -26.73
N ASP A 19 -15.33 9.92 -26.11
CA ASP A 19 -15.46 10.69 -24.87
C ASP A 19 -15.15 9.81 -23.65
N PHE A 20 -13.90 9.76 -23.24
CA PHE A 20 -13.49 9.00 -22.05
C PHE A 20 -13.99 9.62 -20.74
N ARG A 21 -14.46 10.87 -20.76
CA ARG A 21 -15.03 11.53 -19.58
C ARG A 21 -16.47 11.15 -19.34
N GLN A 22 -17.15 10.60 -20.37
CA GLN A 22 -18.60 10.38 -20.35
C GLN A 22 -19.35 11.67 -19.95
N SER A 23 -18.75 12.82 -20.29
CA SER A 23 -19.39 14.11 -20.09
C SER A 23 -20.39 14.29 -21.21
N LEU A 24 -21.68 14.15 -20.91
CA LEU A 24 -22.76 14.51 -21.84
C LEU A 24 -22.78 16.01 -22.19
N HIS A 25 -21.63 16.69 -22.11
CA HIS A 25 -21.50 18.14 -22.13
C HIS A 25 -20.91 18.68 -23.44
N GLU A 26 -21.32 19.89 -23.75
CA GLU A 26 -20.90 20.72 -24.87
C GLU A 26 -19.36 20.73 -25.09
N SER A 27 -18.56 20.58 -24.03
CA SER A 27 -17.10 20.64 -24.12
C SER A 27 -16.45 19.56 -25.00
N HIS A 28 -17.04 18.37 -25.12
CA HIS A 28 -16.53 17.35 -26.05
C HIS A 28 -16.90 17.68 -27.49
N TYR A 29 -18.12 18.16 -27.73
CA TYR A 29 -18.56 18.61 -29.05
C TYR A 29 -17.74 19.80 -29.52
N ASP A 30 -17.39 20.75 -28.64
CA ASP A 30 -16.52 21.89 -28.98
C ASP A 30 -15.12 21.42 -29.38
N LEU A 31 -14.57 20.43 -28.66
CA LEU A 31 -13.29 19.80 -29.03
C LEU A 31 -13.37 19.16 -30.42
N LEU A 32 -14.41 18.36 -30.70
CA LEU A 32 -14.61 17.71 -32.00
C LEU A 32 -14.78 18.74 -33.11
N ALA A 33 -15.58 19.78 -32.89
CA ALA A 33 -15.77 20.86 -33.84
C ALA A 33 -14.45 21.60 -34.13
N GLY A 34 -13.68 21.92 -33.10
CA GLY A 34 -12.37 22.54 -33.24
C GLY A 34 -11.38 21.70 -34.06
N ILE A 35 -11.30 20.41 -33.78
CA ILE A 35 -10.46 19.45 -34.51
C ILE A 35 -10.91 19.37 -35.98
N TYR A 36 -12.21 19.19 -36.22
CA TYR A 36 -12.74 19.10 -37.57
C TYR A 36 -12.43 20.35 -38.38
N MET A 37 -12.68 21.53 -37.83
CA MET A 37 -12.40 22.80 -38.51
C MET A 37 -10.91 22.99 -38.79
N ALA A 38 -10.03 22.62 -37.87
CA ALA A 38 -8.59 22.70 -38.08
C ALA A 38 -8.12 21.77 -39.22
N LEU A 39 -8.61 20.53 -39.24
CA LEU A 39 -8.27 19.54 -40.27
C LEU A 39 -8.82 19.92 -41.64
N VAL A 40 -10.05 20.46 -41.72
CA VAL A 40 -10.62 20.94 -42.98
C VAL A 40 -9.84 22.15 -43.52
N SER A 41 -9.39 23.05 -42.62
CA SER A 41 -8.73 24.30 -43.05
C SER A 41 -7.25 24.12 -43.37
N ASN A 42 -6.54 23.30 -42.61
CA ASN A 42 -5.07 23.21 -42.67
C ASN A 42 -4.56 21.80 -43.04
N GLY A 43 -5.44 20.80 -43.13
CA GLY A 43 -5.08 19.41 -43.37
C GLY A 43 -4.49 18.71 -42.15
N VAL A 44 -3.91 19.44 -41.18
CA VAL A 44 -3.28 18.94 -39.96
C VAL A 44 -3.60 19.84 -38.77
N LEU A 45 -3.49 19.31 -37.58
CA LEU A 45 -3.59 20.06 -36.33
C LEU A 45 -2.32 20.88 -36.11
N ALA A 46 -2.46 22.15 -35.76
CA ALA A 46 -1.33 22.99 -35.43
C ALA A 46 -0.53 22.45 -34.25
N LYS A 47 0.79 22.41 -34.40
CA LYS A 47 1.72 21.90 -33.38
C LYS A 47 1.50 22.53 -31.99
N ASP A 48 1.30 23.84 -31.95
CA ASP A 48 1.08 24.59 -30.71
C ASP A 48 -0.24 24.22 -30.02
N THR A 49 -1.27 23.88 -30.79
CA THR A 49 -2.56 23.43 -30.26
C THR A 49 -2.41 22.09 -29.56
N VAL A 50 -1.75 21.13 -30.22
CA VAL A 50 -1.49 19.79 -29.63
C VAL A 50 -0.57 19.90 -28.41
N ALA A 51 0.51 20.69 -28.54
CA ALA A 51 1.46 20.93 -27.48
C ALA A 51 0.78 21.50 -26.21
N SER A 52 0.01 22.56 -26.38
CA SER A 52 -0.68 23.26 -25.29
C SER A 52 -1.68 22.33 -24.58
N ALA A 53 -2.46 21.58 -25.35
CA ALA A 53 -3.46 20.67 -24.82
C ALA A 53 -2.81 19.53 -24.00
N ILE A 54 -1.75 18.90 -24.53
CA ILE A 54 -1.04 17.81 -23.85
C ILE A 54 -0.28 18.34 -22.63
N GLN A 55 0.37 19.52 -22.72
CA GLN A 55 1.14 20.11 -21.63
C GLN A 55 0.28 20.52 -20.43
N GLN A 56 -0.94 21.01 -20.66
CA GLN A 56 -1.87 21.34 -19.57
C GLN A 56 -2.27 20.12 -18.75
N LEU A 57 -2.19 18.92 -19.34
CA LEU A 57 -2.52 17.66 -18.67
C LEU A 57 -1.33 17.03 -17.93
N ASP A 58 -0.09 17.50 -18.17
CA ASP A 58 1.13 17.01 -17.50
C ASP A 58 1.24 17.55 -16.07
N ARG A 59 0.24 17.25 -15.24
CA ARG A 59 0.17 17.66 -13.84
C ARG A 59 -0.41 16.53 -13.00
N VAL A 60 0.32 16.11 -11.97
CA VAL A 60 -0.05 15.02 -11.05
C VAL A 60 -0.61 15.51 -9.70
N ASP A 61 -0.76 16.81 -9.54
CA ASP A 61 -1.40 17.46 -8.40
C ASP A 61 -2.93 17.38 -8.50
N GLY A 62 -3.60 17.51 -7.37
CA GLY A 62 -5.05 17.50 -7.27
C GLY A 62 -5.62 16.27 -6.55
N ASP A 63 -6.93 16.26 -6.43
CA ASP A 63 -7.71 15.16 -5.87
C ASP A 63 -7.93 14.04 -6.90
N LEU A 64 -8.60 12.96 -6.46
CA LEU A 64 -8.89 11.81 -7.32
C LEU A 64 -9.72 12.20 -8.54
N ASP A 65 -10.73 13.06 -8.37
CA ASP A 65 -11.64 13.45 -9.45
C ASP A 65 -10.89 14.29 -10.51
N THR A 66 -9.98 15.15 -10.05
CA THR A 66 -9.08 15.93 -10.94
C THR A 66 -8.15 15.01 -11.72
N LEU A 67 -7.53 14.03 -11.08
CA LEU A 67 -6.65 13.07 -11.74
C LEU A 67 -7.41 12.20 -12.75
N MET A 68 -8.59 11.70 -12.38
CA MET A 68 -9.48 10.94 -13.28
C MET A 68 -9.89 11.77 -14.51
N THR A 69 -10.22 13.03 -14.30
CA THR A 69 -10.58 13.96 -15.39
C THR A 69 -9.41 14.18 -16.34
N ARG A 70 -8.20 14.44 -15.81
CA ARG A 70 -6.99 14.61 -16.65
C ARG A 70 -6.63 13.32 -17.39
N LEU A 71 -6.76 12.16 -16.73
CA LEU A 71 -6.51 10.87 -17.36
C LEU A 71 -7.49 10.60 -18.50
N ALA A 72 -8.75 10.93 -18.34
CA ALA A 72 -9.74 10.82 -19.41
C ALA A 72 -9.40 11.74 -20.59
N TYR A 73 -8.98 12.98 -20.33
CA TYR A 73 -8.57 13.93 -21.39
C TYR A 73 -7.30 13.47 -22.12
N ILE A 74 -6.27 13.01 -21.41
CA ILE A 74 -5.06 12.57 -22.09
C ILE A 74 -5.32 11.36 -22.97
N ARG A 75 -6.22 10.45 -22.58
CA ARG A 75 -6.66 9.31 -23.42
C ARG A 75 -7.31 9.77 -24.72
N THR A 76 -8.12 10.81 -24.67
CA THR A 76 -8.66 11.44 -25.89
C THR A 76 -7.53 11.94 -26.79
N TRP A 77 -6.53 12.62 -26.23
CA TRP A 77 -5.38 13.11 -27.00
C TRP A 77 -4.46 11.97 -27.46
N THR A 78 -4.29 10.90 -26.70
CA THR A 78 -3.61 9.68 -27.15
C THR A 78 -4.30 9.08 -28.38
N TYR A 79 -5.64 9.05 -28.38
CA TYR A 79 -6.41 8.61 -29.56
C TYR A 79 -6.19 9.53 -30.77
N ILE A 80 -6.27 10.85 -30.57
CA ILE A 80 -6.09 11.85 -31.64
C ILE A 80 -4.68 11.75 -32.25
N THR A 81 -3.65 11.65 -31.41
CA THR A 81 -2.24 11.58 -31.85
C THR A 81 -1.88 10.23 -32.49
N ASN A 82 -2.68 9.18 -32.28
CA ASN A 82 -2.52 7.92 -33.01
C ASN A 82 -2.95 8.00 -34.47
N ARG A 83 -3.68 9.06 -34.88
CA ARG A 83 -3.98 9.35 -36.27
C ARG A 83 -2.77 10.03 -36.91
N SER A 84 -1.98 9.23 -37.65
CA SER A 84 -0.72 9.69 -38.24
C SER A 84 -0.86 10.80 -39.29
N ASP A 85 -2.05 10.93 -39.85
CA ASP A 85 -2.43 11.94 -40.86
C ASP A 85 -2.93 13.27 -40.29
N TRP A 86 -3.14 13.34 -38.95
CA TRP A 86 -3.68 14.53 -38.30
C TRP A 86 -2.62 15.43 -37.67
N THR A 87 -1.37 15.01 -37.59
CA THR A 87 -0.28 15.78 -36.98
C THR A 87 1.01 15.66 -37.78
N ASP A 88 1.83 16.72 -37.81
CA ASP A 88 3.11 16.74 -38.55
C ASP A 88 4.17 15.78 -37.97
N THR A 89 4.14 15.55 -36.64
CA THR A 89 5.10 14.69 -35.94
C THR A 89 4.39 13.67 -35.06
N PRO A 90 3.67 12.70 -35.66
CA PRO A 90 2.79 11.81 -34.91
C PRO A 90 3.52 10.97 -33.86
N VAL A 91 4.71 10.47 -34.16
CA VAL A 91 5.50 9.62 -33.23
C VAL A 91 5.92 10.39 -31.96
N GLU A 92 6.29 11.66 -32.10
CA GLU A 92 6.65 12.52 -30.96
C GLU A 92 5.45 12.72 -30.04
N TRP A 93 4.29 13.07 -30.62
CA TRP A 93 3.06 13.32 -29.86
C TRP A 93 2.49 12.06 -29.22
N GLN A 94 2.53 10.92 -29.91
CA GLN A 94 2.13 9.64 -29.35
C GLN A 94 2.99 9.28 -28.14
N THR A 95 4.31 9.41 -28.26
CA THR A 95 5.23 9.10 -27.16
C THR A 95 4.96 10.01 -25.97
N ARG A 96 4.78 11.30 -26.20
CA ARG A 96 4.52 12.27 -25.13
C ARG A 96 3.16 12.04 -24.45
N ALA A 97 2.11 11.81 -25.24
CA ALA A 97 0.78 11.56 -24.69
C ALA A 97 0.75 10.29 -23.85
N ARG A 98 1.36 9.19 -24.32
CA ARG A 98 1.48 7.94 -23.55
C ARG A 98 2.27 8.13 -22.26
N PHE A 99 3.40 8.84 -22.32
CA PHE A 99 4.19 9.12 -21.10
C PHE A 99 3.37 9.85 -20.03
N ILE A 100 2.56 10.84 -20.42
CA ILE A 100 1.70 11.58 -19.48
C ILE A 100 0.54 10.70 -19.00
N GLU A 101 -0.03 9.86 -19.86
CA GLU A 101 -1.07 8.91 -19.50
C GLU A 101 -0.57 7.93 -18.43
N ASP A 102 0.60 7.33 -18.64
CA ASP A 102 1.23 6.42 -17.68
C ASP A 102 1.49 7.12 -16.35
N LYS A 103 2.08 8.31 -16.37
CA LYS A 103 2.35 9.12 -15.18
C LYS A 103 1.08 9.47 -14.38
N LEU A 104 0.00 9.82 -15.05
CA LEU A 104 -1.29 10.10 -14.42
C LEU A 104 -1.94 8.82 -13.87
N SER A 105 -1.84 7.72 -14.60
CA SER A 105 -2.36 6.42 -14.20
C SER A 105 -1.66 5.91 -12.94
N ASP A 106 -0.33 6.00 -12.88
CA ASP A 106 0.47 5.61 -11.71
C ASP A 106 0.09 6.46 -10.49
N ARG A 107 -0.04 7.78 -10.68
CA ARG A 107 -0.44 8.67 -9.59
C ARG A 107 -1.86 8.40 -9.10
N LEU A 108 -2.79 8.13 -10.01
CA LEU A 108 -4.16 7.76 -9.67
C LEU A 108 -4.19 6.45 -8.88
N HIS A 109 -3.44 5.44 -9.33
CA HIS A 109 -3.31 4.16 -8.64
C HIS A 109 -2.76 4.33 -7.22
N GLN A 110 -1.71 5.12 -7.07
CA GLN A 110 -1.15 5.45 -5.76
C GLN A 110 -2.20 6.10 -4.83
N ARG A 111 -2.91 7.12 -5.32
CA ARG A 111 -3.96 7.81 -4.54
C ARG A 111 -5.14 6.91 -4.16
N LEU A 112 -5.53 6.02 -5.06
CA LEU A 112 -6.58 5.04 -4.77
C LEU A 112 -6.12 4.05 -3.69
N SER A 113 -4.88 3.59 -3.78
CA SER A 113 -4.28 2.69 -2.78
C SER A 113 -4.20 3.36 -1.40
N GLU A 114 -3.69 4.59 -1.34
CA GLU A 114 -3.65 5.41 -0.10
C GLU A 114 -5.06 5.53 0.50
N ARG A 115 -6.05 5.94 -0.28
CA ARG A 115 -7.44 6.10 0.18
C ARG A 115 -8.07 4.79 0.64
N PHE A 116 -7.73 3.68 -0.01
CA PHE A 116 -8.23 2.37 0.39
C PHE A 116 -7.66 1.94 1.75
N VAL A 117 -6.34 2.13 1.94
CA VAL A 117 -5.66 1.85 3.21
C VAL A 117 -6.26 2.71 4.33
N ASP A 118 -6.41 4.02 4.11
CA ASP A 118 -6.98 4.95 5.09
C ASP A 118 -8.41 4.56 5.50
N LYS A 119 -9.25 4.20 4.52
CA LYS A 119 -10.64 3.77 4.81
C LYS A 119 -10.68 2.47 5.59
N ARG A 120 -9.79 1.51 5.27
CA ARG A 120 -9.70 0.24 5.99
C ARG A 120 -9.25 0.46 7.42
N ALA A 121 -8.23 1.29 7.63
CA ALA A 121 -7.69 1.64 8.93
C ALA A 121 -8.74 2.36 9.81
N ALA A 122 -9.45 3.34 9.26
CA ALA A 122 -10.51 4.05 9.96
C ALA A 122 -11.68 3.13 10.34
N HIS A 123 -12.07 2.19 9.43
CA HIS A 123 -13.11 1.19 9.72
C HIS A 123 -12.69 0.26 10.87
N LEU A 124 -11.46 -0.26 10.81
CA LEU A 124 -10.90 -1.11 11.84
C LEU A 124 -10.84 -0.38 13.19
N SER A 125 -10.31 0.84 13.21
CA SER A 125 -10.20 1.66 14.42
C SER A 125 -11.56 1.89 15.09
N ARG A 126 -12.61 2.19 14.29
CA ARG A 126 -13.97 2.34 14.80
C ARG A 126 -14.50 1.03 15.40
N LYS A 127 -14.38 -0.09 14.67
CA LYS A 127 -14.81 -1.41 15.10
C LYS A 127 -14.15 -1.82 16.42
N LEU A 128 -12.83 -1.57 16.56
CA LEU A 128 -12.07 -1.88 17.77
C LEU A 128 -12.47 -0.99 18.97
N LYS A 129 -12.90 0.25 18.75
CA LYS A 129 -13.38 1.15 19.81
C LYS A 129 -14.79 0.78 20.30
N GLU A 130 -15.66 0.35 19.41
CA GLU A 130 -17.07 0.04 19.71
C GLU A 130 -17.25 -1.32 20.37
N THR A 131 -16.34 -2.28 20.13
CA THR A 131 -16.46 -3.65 20.64
C THR A 131 -15.85 -3.77 22.04
N LYS A 132 -16.67 -4.10 23.06
CA LYS A 132 -16.20 -4.25 24.45
C LYS A 132 -15.40 -5.54 24.66
N ASN A 133 -15.86 -6.66 24.09
CA ASN A 133 -15.20 -7.96 24.17
C ASN A 133 -14.63 -8.31 22.79
N LEU A 134 -13.35 -8.07 22.60
CA LEU A 134 -12.66 -8.35 21.34
C LEU A 134 -12.30 -9.84 21.25
N ILE A 135 -12.67 -10.48 20.15
CA ILE A 135 -12.23 -11.83 19.83
C ILE A 135 -10.91 -11.70 19.07
N ALA A 136 -9.83 -12.16 19.68
CA ALA A 136 -8.52 -12.24 19.04
C ALA A 136 -8.14 -13.71 18.82
N SER A 137 -7.50 -13.97 17.68
CA SER A 137 -6.90 -15.26 17.36
C SER A 137 -5.55 -15.06 16.71
N VAL A 138 -4.65 -16.02 16.89
CA VAL A 138 -3.33 -16.00 16.27
C VAL A 138 -3.21 -17.24 15.40
N LYS A 139 -2.87 -17.04 14.12
CA LYS A 139 -2.61 -18.13 13.19
C LYS A 139 -1.24 -18.77 13.46
N ASP A 140 -1.00 -19.93 12.86
CA ASP A 140 0.26 -20.68 13.02
C ASP A 140 1.47 -19.89 12.49
N ASP A 141 1.28 -18.99 11.52
CA ASP A 141 2.30 -18.09 10.99
C ASP A 141 2.56 -16.84 11.85
N GLY A 142 1.85 -16.71 12.99
CA GLY A 142 1.96 -15.57 13.88
C GLY A 142 1.05 -14.39 13.53
N THR A 143 0.26 -14.46 12.46
CA THR A 143 -0.71 -13.42 12.10
C THR A 143 -1.77 -13.27 13.18
N VAL A 144 -1.92 -12.07 13.71
CA VAL A 144 -2.93 -11.71 14.71
C VAL A 144 -4.18 -11.19 14.03
N LEU A 145 -5.29 -11.86 14.28
CA LEU A 145 -6.62 -11.43 13.86
C LEU A 145 -7.39 -10.90 15.06
N VAL A 146 -7.97 -9.73 14.94
CA VAL A 146 -8.93 -9.18 15.91
C VAL A 146 -10.24 -8.91 15.19
N GLU A 147 -11.34 -9.50 15.66
CA GLU A 147 -12.66 -9.45 14.98
C GLU A 147 -12.61 -9.92 13.51
N GLY A 148 -11.69 -10.87 13.22
CA GLY A 148 -11.47 -11.40 11.86
C GLY A 148 -10.61 -10.53 10.94
N GLU A 149 -10.18 -9.36 11.41
CA GLU A 149 -9.31 -8.45 10.65
C GLU A 149 -7.84 -8.65 11.05
N ASP A 150 -6.96 -8.70 10.04
CA ASP A 150 -5.51 -8.74 10.26
C ASP A 150 -5.02 -7.41 10.83
N VAL A 151 -4.52 -7.46 12.06
CA VAL A 151 -4.03 -6.29 12.80
C VAL A 151 -2.53 -6.27 12.97
N GLY A 152 -1.83 -7.37 12.67
CA GLY A 152 -0.38 -7.44 12.81
C GLY A 152 0.15 -8.85 13.04
N GLN A 153 1.42 -8.93 13.41
CA GLN A 153 2.13 -10.18 13.61
C GLN A 153 2.72 -10.30 15.01
N LEU A 154 2.51 -11.44 15.62
CA LEU A 154 3.07 -11.81 16.93
C LEU A 154 4.28 -12.71 16.72
N THR A 155 5.49 -12.15 16.88
CA THR A 155 6.75 -12.89 16.79
C THR A 155 7.32 -13.09 18.19
N GLY A 156 7.41 -14.36 18.62
CA GLY A 156 7.73 -14.64 20.02
C GLY A 156 6.68 -14.02 20.95
N PHE A 157 7.09 -13.01 21.72
CA PHE A 157 6.25 -12.24 22.64
C PHE A 157 6.05 -10.80 22.20
N VAL A 158 6.56 -10.41 21.00
CA VAL A 158 6.48 -9.04 20.49
C VAL A 158 5.40 -8.97 19.42
N PHE A 159 4.45 -8.06 19.61
CA PHE A 159 3.42 -7.77 18.63
C PHE A 159 3.82 -6.57 17.77
N ASN A 160 3.84 -6.78 16.47
CA ASN A 160 4.12 -5.77 15.46
C ASN A 160 2.83 -5.47 14.65
N PRO A 161 2.21 -4.30 14.80
CA PRO A 161 1.01 -3.95 14.04
C PRO A 161 1.33 -3.77 12.55
N THR A 162 0.49 -4.29 11.67
CA THR A 162 0.65 -4.24 10.21
C THR A 162 0.27 -2.88 9.62
N LEU A 163 -0.66 -2.19 10.24
CA LEU A 163 -1.16 -0.88 9.83
C LEU A 163 -0.91 0.10 10.96
N ALA A 164 -0.36 1.26 10.66
CA ALA A 164 -0.61 2.47 11.41
C ALA A 164 0.58 3.29 11.82
N ASP A 165 0.37 4.57 11.60
CA ASP A 165 1.06 5.65 12.30
C ASP A 165 0.07 6.34 13.27
N GLY A 166 0.55 6.85 14.40
CA GLY A 166 -0.24 7.68 15.28
C GLY A 166 -1.33 6.98 16.11
N GLU A 167 -2.54 7.57 16.14
CA GLU A 167 -3.66 7.10 16.98
C GLU A 167 -4.17 5.70 16.66
N GLU A 168 -4.06 5.28 15.43
CA GLU A 168 -4.51 3.95 14.99
C GLU A 168 -3.63 2.86 15.55
N LYS A 169 -2.31 3.07 15.56
CA LYS A 169 -1.35 2.17 16.20
C LYS A 169 -1.66 1.97 17.67
N ALA A 170 -1.95 3.07 18.38
CA ALA A 170 -2.33 3.01 19.80
C ALA A 170 -3.62 2.21 20.02
N THR A 171 -4.62 2.37 19.13
CA THR A 171 -5.88 1.63 19.18
C THR A 171 -5.67 0.13 18.94
N ILE A 172 -4.87 -0.24 17.96
CA ILE A 172 -4.53 -1.64 17.64
C ILE A 172 -3.74 -2.28 18.76
N LEU A 173 -2.74 -1.59 19.32
CA LEU A 173 -1.99 -2.07 20.49
C LEU A 173 -2.88 -2.28 21.72
N ALA A 174 -3.81 -1.35 21.97
CA ALA A 174 -4.78 -1.50 23.05
C ALA A 174 -5.75 -2.68 22.83
N ALA A 175 -6.14 -2.95 21.59
CA ALA A 175 -6.94 -4.11 21.23
C ALA A 175 -6.16 -5.43 21.40
N ALA A 176 -4.90 -5.45 20.95
CA ALA A 176 -4.01 -6.60 21.13
C ALA A 176 -3.78 -6.93 22.62
N ARG A 177 -3.55 -5.91 23.46
CA ARG A 177 -3.41 -6.09 24.93
C ARG A 177 -4.66 -6.69 25.57
N ARG A 178 -5.84 -6.42 25.06
CA ARG A 178 -7.10 -6.97 25.57
C ARG A 178 -7.40 -8.37 25.03
N GLY A 179 -7.04 -8.64 23.78
CA GLY A 179 -7.40 -9.85 23.07
C GLY A 179 -6.37 -10.99 23.14
N LEU A 180 -5.09 -10.70 23.46
CA LEU A 180 -3.99 -11.69 23.41
C LEU A 180 -3.55 -12.32 24.75
N PRO A 181 -4.09 -12.00 25.93
CA PRO A 181 -3.57 -12.53 27.19
C PRO A 181 -3.55 -14.06 27.25
N GLU A 182 -4.58 -14.73 26.77
CA GLU A 182 -4.65 -16.20 26.75
C GLU A 182 -3.59 -16.81 25.84
N GLU A 183 -3.38 -16.25 24.65
CA GLU A 183 -2.35 -16.70 23.72
C GLU A 183 -0.94 -16.46 24.27
N ILE A 184 -0.70 -15.32 24.89
CA ILE A 184 0.57 -15.02 25.54
C ILE A 184 0.83 -16.01 26.66
N GLU A 185 -0.15 -16.31 27.52
CA GLU A 185 0.01 -17.30 28.58
C GLU A 185 0.30 -18.71 28.02
N ARG A 186 -0.39 -19.11 26.95
CA ARG A 186 -0.12 -20.37 26.25
C ARG A 186 1.33 -20.43 25.73
N ARG A 187 1.83 -19.33 25.15
CA ARG A 187 3.21 -19.24 24.69
C ARG A 187 4.22 -19.25 25.82
N VAL A 188 3.95 -18.58 26.93
CA VAL A 188 4.80 -18.61 28.13
C VAL A 188 4.90 -20.04 28.65
N GLN A 189 3.79 -20.76 28.76
CA GLN A 189 3.80 -22.17 29.19
C GLN A 189 4.59 -23.04 28.21
N ALA A 190 4.40 -22.87 26.92
CA ALA A 190 5.15 -23.62 25.91
C ALA A 190 6.66 -23.30 25.94
N PHE A 191 7.02 -22.05 26.20
CA PHE A 191 8.41 -21.62 26.34
C PHE A 191 9.06 -22.27 27.57
N VAL A 192 8.41 -22.20 28.73
CA VAL A 192 8.89 -22.80 29.98
C VAL A 192 9.02 -24.32 29.87
N ALA A 193 8.12 -24.98 29.14
CA ALA A 193 8.15 -26.42 28.91
C ALA A 193 9.10 -26.87 27.80
N SER A 194 9.74 -25.94 27.11
CA SER A 194 10.64 -26.26 25.98
C SER A 194 11.96 -26.85 26.48
N ALA A 195 12.45 -27.89 25.80
CA ALA A 195 13.78 -28.42 26.04
C ALA A 195 14.88 -27.45 25.57
N ASP A 196 16.07 -27.55 26.11
CA ASP A 196 17.23 -26.69 25.79
C ASP A 196 17.53 -26.63 24.28
N ALA A 197 17.31 -27.73 23.55
CA ALA A 197 17.49 -27.79 22.10
C ALA A 197 16.54 -26.87 21.30
N ALA A 198 15.46 -26.36 21.92
CA ALA A 198 14.56 -25.39 21.29
C ALA A 198 15.10 -23.96 21.33
N PHE A 199 16.22 -23.75 22.05
CA PHE A 199 16.86 -22.46 22.20
C PHE A 199 18.16 -22.40 21.41
N GLN A 200 18.43 -21.27 20.77
CA GLN A 200 19.67 -21.02 20.07
C GLN A 200 20.19 -19.64 20.45
N ILE A 201 21.51 -19.51 20.54
CA ILE A 201 22.17 -18.23 20.81
C ILE A 201 23.05 -17.92 19.61
N ASP A 202 22.85 -16.78 19.01
CA ASP A 202 23.68 -16.36 17.89
C ASP A 202 25.01 -15.71 18.34
N GLY A 203 25.90 -15.43 17.38
CA GLY A 203 27.21 -14.80 17.64
C GLY A 203 27.14 -13.39 18.22
N LYS A 204 25.95 -12.77 18.31
CA LYS A 204 25.69 -11.46 18.92
C LYS A 204 25.04 -11.58 20.31
N GLY A 205 24.83 -12.80 20.77
CA GLY A 205 24.18 -13.06 22.06
C GLY A 205 22.67 -12.92 22.04
N VAL A 206 22.02 -12.93 20.88
CA VAL A 206 20.57 -12.94 20.77
C VAL A 206 20.06 -14.36 21.04
N VAL A 207 19.08 -14.47 21.94
CA VAL A 207 18.44 -15.73 22.28
C VAL A 207 17.23 -15.94 21.38
N TRP A 208 17.24 -17.03 20.65
CA TRP A 208 16.18 -17.46 19.76
C TRP A 208 15.44 -18.64 20.39
N TRP A 209 14.12 -18.58 20.36
CA TRP A 209 13.24 -19.68 20.69
C TRP A 209 12.43 -20.04 19.44
N ARG A 210 12.67 -21.26 18.93
CA ARG A 210 12.18 -21.65 17.59
C ARG A 210 12.73 -20.65 16.56
N GLU A 211 11.86 -19.91 15.88
CA GLU A 211 12.25 -18.94 14.83
C GLU A 211 12.13 -17.48 15.30
N ALA A 212 11.86 -17.24 16.59
CA ALA A 212 11.64 -15.91 17.14
C ALA A 212 12.78 -15.47 18.06
N ALA A 213 13.31 -14.28 17.87
CA ALA A 213 14.20 -13.64 18.82
C ALA A 213 13.39 -13.24 20.07
N VAL A 214 13.74 -13.80 21.22
CA VAL A 214 12.99 -13.60 22.47
C VAL A 214 13.74 -12.76 23.50
N GLY A 215 15.04 -12.57 23.33
CA GLY A 215 15.84 -11.78 24.24
C GLY A 215 17.30 -11.70 23.82
N GLN A 216 18.10 -11.08 24.67
CA GLN A 216 19.54 -10.95 24.47
C GLN A 216 20.28 -11.28 25.77
N LEU A 217 21.41 -11.97 25.66
CA LEU A 217 22.30 -12.21 26.79
C LEU A 217 22.88 -10.89 27.29
N ALA A 218 22.77 -10.68 28.59
CA ALA A 218 23.34 -9.54 29.29
C ALA A 218 24.31 -10.03 30.39
N LYS A 219 25.16 -9.13 30.85
CA LYS A 219 26.07 -9.42 31.97
C LYS A 219 25.27 -9.71 33.22
N GLY A 220 25.40 -10.92 33.74
CA GLY A 220 24.83 -11.32 35.02
C GLY A 220 25.77 -11.07 36.19
N ASP A 221 25.45 -11.64 37.36
CA ASP A 221 26.22 -11.49 38.60
C ASP A 221 27.60 -12.18 38.54
N SER A 222 27.76 -13.14 37.64
CA SER A 222 29.06 -13.77 37.37
C SER A 222 29.22 -14.12 35.90
N LEU A 223 30.47 -14.37 35.46
CA LEU A 223 30.80 -14.77 34.08
C LEU A 223 30.09 -16.09 33.66
N TYR A 224 29.76 -16.93 34.63
CA TYR A 224 29.17 -18.27 34.43
C TYR A 224 27.64 -18.26 34.55
N VAL A 225 27.04 -17.13 34.95
CA VAL A 225 25.60 -16.96 35.10
C VAL A 225 25.16 -15.68 34.35
N PRO A 226 25.11 -15.73 33.03
CA PRO A 226 24.62 -14.61 32.25
C PRO A 226 23.12 -14.40 32.54
N ARG A 227 22.67 -13.17 32.45
CA ARG A 227 21.26 -12.81 32.50
C ARG A 227 20.71 -12.71 31.09
N THR A 228 19.48 -13.11 30.89
CA THR A 228 18.77 -12.89 29.63
C THR A 228 17.85 -11.68 29.79
N ASP A 229 18.11 -10.61 29.08
CA ASP A 229 17.18 -9.50 28.97
C ASP A 229 16.17 -9.84 27.85
N LEU A 230 14.92 -10.05 28.25
CA LEU A 230 13.84 -10.36 27.32
C LEU A 230 13.56 -9.18 26.41
N ALA A 231 13.16 -9.45 25.17
CA ALA A 231 12.69 -8.42 24.24
C ALA A 231 11.55 -7.63 24.91
N SER A 232 11.71 -6.32 24.99
CA SER A 232 10.74 -5.43 25.63
C SER A 232 9.39 -5.56 24.93
N THR A 233 8.36 -5.94 25.66
CA THR A 233 7.01 -6.06 25.16
C THR A 233 6.00 -5.63 26.23
N ASP A 234 5.01 -4.91 25.79
CA ASP A 234 3.90 -4.47 26.63
C ASP A 234 2.84 -5.57 26.88
N LEU A 235 3.03 -6.74 26.31
CA LEU A 235 2.08 -7.84 26.39
C LEU A 235 2.35 -8.80 27.56
N LEU A 236 3.57 -8.83 28.11
CA LEU A 236 3.93 -9.67 29.24
C LEU A 236 3.63 -8.98 30.57
N SER A 237 3.01 -9.71 31.49
CA SER A 237 2.88 -9.29 32.89
C SER A 237 4.22 -9.44 33.62
N ILE A 238 4.37 -8.75 34.75
CA ILE A 238 5.59 -8.85 35.60
C ILE A 238 5.86 -10.31 36.02
N ASP A 239 4.80 -11.05 36.38
CA ASP A 239 4.91 -12.47 36.73
C ASP A 239 5.41 -13.33 35.57
N GLN A 240 4.89 -13.09 34.36
CA GLN A 240 5.32 -13.81 33.18
C GLN A 240 6.79 -13.49 32.83
N VAL A 241 7.21 -12.24 32.94
CA VAL A 241 8.61 -11.83 32.76
C VAL A 241 9.52 -12.57 33.77
N GLN A 242 9.11 -12.66 35.04
CA GLN A 242 9.86 -13.41 36.05
C GLN A 242 9.97 -14.90 35.69
N ARG A 243 8.88 -15.54 35.32
CA ARG A 243 8.86 -16.94 34.89
C ARG A 243 9.78 -17.21 33.70
N LEU A 244 9.81 -16.31 32.73
CA LEU A 244 10.69 -16.41 31.56
C LEU A 244 12.16 -16.14 31.90
N SER A 245 12.44 -15.27 32.88
CA SER A 245 13.81 -14.94 33.34
C SER A 245 14.46 -16.03 34.18
N LEU A 246 13.67 -16.91 34.78
CA LEU A 246 14.15 -18.01 35.63
C LEU A 246 14.67 -19.22 34.86
N ILE A 247 14.60 -19.19 33.51
CA ILE A 247 15.12 -20.27 32.69
C ILE A 247 16.65 -20.14 32.63
N HIS A 248 17.32 -21.01 33.39
CA HIS A 248 18.75 -21.21 33.25
C HIS A 248 19.03 -21.92 31.92
N ILE A 249 19.56 -21.21 30.98
CA ILE A 249 20.12 -21.81 29.76
C ILE A 249 21.42 -22.47 30.21
N SER A 250 21.39 -23.77 30.45
CA SER A 250 22.58 -24.56 30.70
C SER A 250 23.44 -24.49 29.42
N GLU A 251 24.72 -24.16 29.57
CA GLU A 251 25.66 -24.21 28.43
C GLU A 251 25.54 -25.58 27.75
N PRO A 252 25.43 -25.64 26.42
CA PRO A 252 25.59 -26.88 25.70
C PRO A 252 26.98 -27.41 26.02
N THR A 253 27.06 -28.50 26.75
CA THR A 253 28.31 -29.27 26.98
C THR A 253 28.93 -29.49 25.61
N ARG A 254 30.03 -28.77 25.30
CA ARG A 254 30.86 -29.07 24.15
C ARG A 254 31.34 -30.52 24.29
N PRO A 255 31.12 -31.41 23.33
CA PRO A 255 31.84 -32.66 23.30
C PRO A 255 33.32 -32.33 23.07
N ILE A 256 34.13 -32.89 23.93
CA ILE A 256 35.60 -32.91 23.84
C ILE A 256 36.04 -33.61 22.56
#